data_4f671b4ecafbdc45caaef3ecf6f85ef6
#
_entry.id   4f671b4ecafbdc45caaef3ecf6f85ef6
#
_cell.length_a   1.000
_cell.length_b   1.000
_cell.length_c   1.000
_cell.angle_alpha   90.00
_cell.angle_beta   90.00
_cell.angle_gamma   90.00
#
_symmetry.space_group_name_H-M   'P 1'
#
loop_
_entity.id
_entity.type
_entity.pdbx_description
1 polymer ?
#
loop_
_entity_poly.entity_id
_entity_poly.type
_entity_poly.pdbx_seq_one_letter_code
_entity_poly.pdbx_strand_id
1 'polypeptide(L)'
;MSQAPVFPDGFLWGAATAAHQIEGSPLADGAGPSIWTRFAHTPGMTLNGDTGDVACDHYRRWKDDVKLMRDLGLQAYRFSVAWARVLPEGTGRINQAGLDFYSRLVDELLANGIEPLLTLYHWDLPAALDDRGGWLNRDSADWFAEYASVMYKALDGRVKKWVTLNEPWVITDGGYLHGALAPGHRSLFEAPIASHNLMRAHGAAVRAYREIGAHEIGLVVNIEPKYAASDSEADRVATRRAHAYMNEQYLHPALLGRYPEELEDVFGAAWPEWPKQDFELIRQKLDFVGINYYTRGVTEANDSYPLKAGSVRQPLATYSETGWEFYPKGLTDLLVWFKQTYGDTPVYITENGAAMYDPPAAEVDADGRGRVRDPLRTAYLRQHIGAIHDAIQAGVDVRGYMLWSLLDNLEWSLGYSKRFGMVHVNYATQQRTPKDSAHWYSGVIRSHGRSLAEPLP
;
A
#
# COMPACT_ATOMS: atom_id res chain seq x y z
N MET A 1 -0.67 -4.77 37.22
CA MET A 1 -1.06 -3.84 36.15
C MET A 1 0.01 -3.95 35.09
N SER A 2 -0.32 -4.39 33.87
CA SER A 2 0.65 -4.36 32.76
C SER A 2 1.06 -2.90 32.52
N GLN A 3 2.35 -2.65 32.32
CA GLN A 3 2.82 -1.31 31.94
C GLN A 3 2.12 -0.88 30.65
N ALA A 4 1.78 0.41 30.56
CA ALA A 4 1.21 0.96 29.33
C ALA A 4 2.20 0.77 28.16
N PRO A 5 1.74 0.41 26.95
CA PRO A 5 2.60 0.26 25.79
C PRO A 5 3.37 1.56 25.53
N VAL A 6 4.68 1.46 25.32
CA VAL A 6 5.54 2.58 24.93
C VAL A 6 6.31 2.15 23.69
N PHE A 7 6.24 2.96 22.65
CA PHE A 7 6.97 2.72 21.41
C PHE A 7 8.39 3.28 21.49
N PRO A 8 9.33 2.79 20.66
CA PRO A 8 10.70 3.30 20.65
C PRO A 8 10.75 4.80 20.33
N ASP A 9 11.75 5.51 20.87
CA ASP A 9 12.02 6.89 20.48
C ASP A 9 12.26 6.98 18.96
N GLY A 10 11.65 7.98 18.32
CA GLY A 10 11.73 8.13 16.87
C GLY A 10 10.75 7.26 16.07
N PHE A 11 9.86 6.49 16.73
CA PHE A 11 8.79 5.77 16.04
C PHE A 11 7.86 6.76 15.34
N LEU A 12 7.69 6.60 14.02
CA LEU A 12 6.91 7.53 13.19
C LEU A 12 5.43 7.16 13.14
N TRP A 13 4.59 8.11 13.50
CA TRP A 13 3.14 7.98 13.42
C TRP A 13 2.59 8.77 12.26
N GLY A 14 1.89 8.11 11.34
CA GLY A 14 1.40 8.75 10.14
C GLY A 14 0.13 8.15 9.57
N ALA A 15 -0.21 8.59 8.39
CA ALA A 15 -1.27 8.01 7.57
C ALA A 15 -0.81 7.92 6.11
N ALA A 16 -1.52 7.11 5.33
CA ALA A 16 -1.19 6.84 3.95
C ALA A 16 -2.35 7.18 3.01
N THR A 17 -2.00 7.47 1.75
CA THR A 17 -2.91 7.57 0.60
C THR A 17 -2.19 7.16 -0.68
N ALA A 18 -2.94 7.00 -1.78
CA ALA A 18 -2.39 6.81 -3.12
C ALA A 18 -2.93 7.86 -4.10
N ALA A 19 -2.09 8.26 -5.05
CA ALA A 19 -2.36 9.37 -5.97
C ALA A 19 -3.68 9.20 -6.73
N HIS A 20 -3.86 8.08 -7.44
CA HIS A 20 -5.07 7.84 -8.22
C HIS A 20 -6.34 7.82 -7.37
N GLN A 21 -6.25 7.37 -6.11
CA GLN A 21 -7.39 7.22 -5.22
C GLN A 21 -7.89 8.55 -4.63
N ILE A 22 -7.02 9.58 -4.53
CA ILE A 22 -7.38 10.83 -3.86
C ILE A 22 -7.22 12.09 -4.69
N GLU A 23 -6.31 12.14 -5.66
CA GLU A 23 -5.93 13.40 -6.32
C GLU A 23 -7.06 14.00 -7.15
N GLY A 24 -7.73 13.18 -7.95
CA GLY A 24 -8.61 13.69 -8.99
C GLY A 24 -7.83 14.39 -10.11
N SER A 25 -8.56 14.97 -11.06
CA SER A 25 -7.97 15.78 -12.15
C SER A 25 -6.83 15.05 -12.89
N PRO A 26 -7.02 13.77 -13.32
CA PRO A 26 -5.93 12.92 -13.82
C PRO A 26 -5.25 13.45 -15.08
N LEU A 27 -5.93 14.32 -15.84
CA LEU A 27 -5.41 14.89 -17.09
C LEU A 27 -5.09 16.39 -16.98
N ALA A 28 -5.15 16.96 -15.77
CA ALA A 28 -4.91 18.39 -15.59
C ALA A 28 -3.43 18.75 -15.81
N ASP A 29 -3.21 19.99 -16.25
CA ASP A 29 -1.90 20.64 -16.35
C ASP A 29 -0.87 19.82 -17.18
N GLY A 30 -1.34 19.16 -18.23
CA GLY A 30 -0.50 18.39 -19.16
C GLY A 30 -0.15 16.98 -18.71
N ALA A 31 -0.83 16.45 -17.68
CA ALA A 31 -0.74 15.04 -17.29
C ALA A 31 -1.27 14.09 -18.38
N GLY A 32 -0.67 12.91 -18.51
CA GLY A 32 -1.15 11.84 -19.36
C GLY A 32 -2.11 10.89 -18.64
N PRO A 33 -2.90 10.09 -19.37
CA PRO A 33 -3.73 9.06 -18.76
C PRO A 33 -2.89 7.90 -18.19
N SER A 34 -3.38 7.28 -17.13
CA SER A 34 -2.87 6.02 -16.61
C SER A 34 -3.73 4.84 -17.07
N ILE A 35 -3.26 3.60 -16.83
CA ILE A 35 -4.06 2.39 -17.01
C ILE A 35 -5.35 2.43 -16.19
N TRP A 36 -5.32 3.02 -14.99
CA TRP A 36 -6.51 3.19 -14.16
C TRP A 36 -7.49 4.22 -14.72
N THR A 37 -7.01 5.29 -15.36
CA THR A 37 -7.88 6.21 -16.10
C THR A 37 -8.65 5.45 -17.19
N ARG A 38 -7.97 4.62 -17.99
CA ARG A 38 -8.63 3.80 -19.03
C ARG A 38 -9.56 2.75 -18.45
N PHE A 39 -9.09 2.01 -17.43
CA PHE A 39 -9.85 0.93 -16.82
C PHE A 39 -11.16 1.44 -16.20
N ALA A 40 -11.12 2.51 -15.44
CA ALA A 40 -12.29 3.06 -14.77
C ALA A 40 -13.34 3.64 -15.74
N HIS A 41 -12.91 4.09 -16.92
CA HIS A 41 -13.81 4.54 -17.98
C HIS A 41 -14.30 3.40 -18.89
N THR A 42 -13.83 2.16 -18.68
CA THR A 42 -14.34 0.99 -19.40
C THR A 42 -15.61 0.47 -18.73
N PRO A 43 -16.76 0.39 -19.42
CA PRO A 43 -18.01 -0.04 -18.79
C PRO A 43 -17.90 -1.39 -18.08
N GLY A 44 -18.39 -1.44 -16.84
CA GLY A 44 -18.42 -2.65 -16.02
C GLY A 44 -17.12 -3.00 -15.27
N MET A 45 -16.05 -2.20 -15.41
CA MET A 45 -14.78 -2.47 -14.74
C MET A 45 -14.72 -1.91 -13.31
N THR A 46 -15.54 -0.92 -12.99
CA THR A 46 -15.69 -0.38 -11.65
C THR A 46 -17.13 -0.44 -11.18
N LEU A 47 -17.32 -0.58 -9.88
CA LEU A 47 -18.66 -0.55 -9.28
C LEU A 47 -19.30 0.81 -9.54
N ASN A 48 -20.57 0.80 -9.99
CA ASN A 48 -21.34 1.99 -10.36
C ASN A 48 -20.75 2.84 -11.50
N GLY A 49 -19.68 2.41 -12.17
CA GLY A 49 -18.93 3.23 -13.12
C GLY A 49 -18.14 4.37 -12.45
N ASP A 50 -17.79 4.20 -11.19
CA ASP A 50 -17.02 5.19 -10.43
C ASP A 50 -15.62 5.38 -11.04
N THR A 51 -15.16 6.63 -11.10
CA THR A 51 -13.85 7.02 -11.67
C THR A 51 -13.03 7.84 -10.70
N GLY A 52 -11.72 7.94 -10.96
CA GLY A 52 -10.80 8.81 -10.23
C GLY A 52 -10.80 10.28 -10.71
N ASP A 53 -11.75 10.71 -11.53
CA ASP A 53 -11.72 12.04 -12.16
C ASP A 53 -11.82 13.19 -11.14
N VAL A 54 -12.59 12.97 -10.09
CA VAL A 54 -12.72 13.91 -8.96
C VAL A 54 -12.05 13.35 -7.72
N ALA A 55 -12.26 12.10 -7.43
CA ALA A 55 -11.77 11.41 -6.22
C ALA A 55 -12.03 12.23 -4.94
N CYS A 56 -10.98 12.61 -4.21
CA CYS A 56 -11.05 13.52 -3.08
C CYS A 56 -10.64 14.95 -3.46
N ASP A 57 -10.44 15.24 -4.73
CA ASP A 57 -9.99 16.57 -5.22
C ASP A 57 -8.71 17.05 -4.51
N HIS A 58 -7.87 16.11 -4.05
CA HIS A 58 -6.63 16.44 -3.31
C HIS A 58 -5.68 17.29 -4.16
N TYR A 59 -5.65 17.10 -5.48
CA TYR A 59 -4.83 17.90 -6.39
C TYR A 59 -5.08 19.43 -6.25
N ARG A 60 -6.28 19.83 -5.84
CA ARG A 60 -6.62 21.24 -5.59
C ARG A 60 -6.67 21.58 -4.11
N ARG A 61 -6.95 20.59 -3.23
CA ARG A 61 -7.18 20.78 -1.79
C ARG A 61 -6.02 20.36 -0.90
N TRP A 62 -4.89 20.02 -1.49
CA TRP A 62 -3.74 19.47 -0.77
C TRP A 62 -3.28 20.31 0.43
N LYS A 63 -3.37 21.66 0.36
CA LYS A 63 -3.01 22.52 1.50
C LYS A 63 -3.95 22.34 2.70
N ASP A 64 -5.25 22.25 2.45
CA ASP A 64 -6.23 22.00 3.50
C ASP A 64 -6.06 20.60 4.09
N ASP A 65 -5.73 19.62 3.24
CA ASP A 65 -5.47 18.25 3.68
C ASP A 65 -4.17 18.16 4.52
N VAL A 66 -3.10 18.87 4.15
CA VAL A 66 -1.87 18.96 4.98
C VAL A 66 -2.14 19.67 6.30
N LYS A 67 -2.94 20.77 6.30
CA LYS A 67 -3.36 21.41 7.53
C LYS A 67 -4.14 20.45 8.43
N LEU A 68 -5.03 19.64 7.87
CA LEU A 68 -5.80 18.64 8.61
C LEU A 68 -4.87 17.59 9.24
N MET A 69 -3.85 17.10 8.50
CA MET A 69 -2.84 16.18 9.03
C MET A 69 -2.10 16.78 10.23
N ARG A 70 -1.65 18.03 10.13
CA ARG A 70 -1.00 18.75 11.25
C ARG A 70 -1.94 18.87 12.46
N ASP A 71 -3.19 19.25 12.24
CA ASP A 71 -4.18 19.47 13.32
C ASP A 71 -4.51 18.14 14.03
N LEU A 72 -4.41 17.01 13.33
CA LEU A 72 -4.50 15.65 13.90
C LEU A 72 -3.19 15.19 14.55
N GLY A 73 -2.09 15.91 14.38
CA GLY A 73 -0.79 15.61 14.98
C GLY A 73 -0.01 14.53 14.26
N LEU A 74 -0.28 14.26 12.97
CA LEU A 74 0.52 13.31 12.18
C LEU A 74 1.96 13.78 12.07
N GLN A 75 2.90 12.84 12.24
CA GLN A 75 4.34 13.07 12.15
C GLN A 75 4.90 12.70 10.77
N ALA A 76 4.20 11.83 10.04
CA ALA A 76 4.57 11.40 8.70
C ALA A 76 3.34 11.26 7.81
N TYR A 77 3.57 11.43 6.52
CA TYR A 77 2.57 11.18 5.50
C TYR A 77 3.16 10.35 4.37
N ARG A 78 2.60 9.15 4.17
CA ARG A 78 2.93 8.31 3.03
C ARG A 78 1.97 8.62 1.88
N PHE A 79 2.52 9.00 0.74
CA PHE A 79 1.75 9.28 -0.48
C PHE A 79 2.47 8.72 -1.71
N SER A 80 1.74 8.53 -2.79
CA SER A 80 2.34 8.13 -4.06
C SER A 80 2.32 9.28 -5.07
N VAL A 81 3.15 9.13 -6.09
CA VAL A 81 3.23 10.03 -7.24
C VAL A 81 2.49 9.40 -8.42
N ALA A 82 1.59 10.15 -9.06
CA ALA A 82 1.03 9.76 -10.35
C ALA A 82 2.11 9.90 -11.43
N TRP A 83 2.67 8.78 -11.86
CA TRP A 83 3.77 8.75 -12.84
C TRP A 83 3.42 9.53 -14.12
N ALA A 84 2.22 9.31 -14.67
CA ALA A 84 1.75 10.02 -15.86
C ALA A 84 1.54 11.53 -15.67
N ARG A 85 1.50 12.01 -14.42
CA ARG A 85 1.48 13.45 -14.14
C ARG A 85 2.85 14.08 -14.31
N VAL A 86 3.91 13.34 -14.02
CA VAL A 86 5.31 13.78 -14.12
C VAL A 86 5.89 13.52 -15.51
N LEU A 87 5.68 12.33 -16.05
CA LEU A 87 6.07 11.90 -17.40
C LEU A 87 4.81 11.43 -18.16
N PRO A 88 4.11 12.30 -18.88
CA PRO A 88 2.83 11.97 -19.52
C PRO A 88 2.88 10.77 -20.47
N GLU A 89 4.01 10.58 -21.18
CA GLU A 89 4.27 9.43 -22.05
C GLU A 89 5.02 8.29 -21.33
N GLY A 90 5.21 8.43 -20.01
CA GLY A 90 5.94 7.48 -19.16
C GLY A 90 7.45 7.60 -19.22
N THR A 91 8.01 8.15 -20.27
CA THR A 91 9.45 8.40 -20.49
C THR A 91 9.66 9.74 -21.20
N GLY A 92 10.87 10.24 -21.21
CA GLY A 92 11.30 11.40 -22.02
C GLY A 92 10.84 12.74 -21.45
N ARG A 93 9.84 13.37 -22.04
CA ARG A 93 9.43 14.73 -21.70
C ARG A 93 8.87 14.84 -20.27
N ILE A 94 9.52 15.63 -19.45
CA ILE A 94 9.06 15.98 -18.11
C ILE A 94 7.93 17.01 -18.21
N ASN A 95 6.81 16.74 -17.53
CA ASN A 95 5.76 17.72 -17.29
C ASN A 95 6.08 18.51 -16.02
N GLN A 96 6.64 19.70 -16.19
CA GLN A 96 7.11 20.52 -15.08
C GLN A 96 5.98 20.87 -14.10
N ALA A 97 4.76 21.13 -14.59
CA ALA A 97 3.62 21.43 -13.74
C ALA A 97 3.28 20.28 -12.76
N GLY A 98 3.37 19.04 -13.26
CA GLY A 98 3.19 17.84 -12.42
C GLY A 98 4.31 17.68 -11.39
N LEU A 99 5.55 17.86 -11.78
CA LEU A 99 6.70 17.79 -10.87
C LEU A 99 6.63 18.89 -9.80
N ASP A 100 6.26 20.11 -10.18
CA ASP A 100 6.11 21.25 -9.27
C ASP A 100 4.98 21.02 -8.25
N PHE A 101 3.91 20.30 -8.62
CA PHE A 101 2.86 19.94 -7.69
C PHE A 101 3.42 19.13 -6.51
N TYR A 102 4.14 18.04 -6.80
CA TYR A 102 4.75 17.21 -5.75
C TYR A 102 5.84 17.96 -4.97
N SER A 103 6.59 18.82 -5.64
CA SER A 103 7.58 19.68 -4.97
C SER A 103 6.93 20.59 -3.94
N ARG A 104 5.82 21.26 -4.30
CA ARG A 104 5.07 22.12 -3.37
C ARG A 104 4.40 21.33 -2.24
N LEU A 105 3.89 20.11 -2.54
CA LEU A 105 3.32 19.23 -1.51
C LEU A 105 4.38 18.85 -0.46
N VAL A 106 5.58 18.46 -0.92
CA VAL A 106 6.70 18.12 -0.02
C VAL A 106 7.11 19.33 0.83
N ASP A 107 7.22 20.51 0.23
CA ASP A 107 7.57 21.73 0.98
C ASP A 107 6.52 22.06 2.06
N GLU A 108 5.24 21.92 1.75
CA GLU A 108 4.16 22.18 2.71
C GLU A 108 4.14 21.15 3.85
N LEU A 109 4.38 19.86 3.55
CA LEU A 109 4.50 18.81 4.58
C LEU A 109 5.62 19.15 5.56
N LEU A 110 6.81 19.46 5.04
CA LEU A 110 7.96 19.81 5.85
C LEU A 110 7.75 21.10 6.66
N ALA A 111 7.10 22.11 6.07
CA ALA A 111 6.75 23.36 6.76
C ALA A 111 5.78 23.13 7.93
N ASN A 112 4.97 22.06 7.88
CA ASN A 112 4.06 21.65 8.94
C ASN A 112 4.65 20.54 9.86
N GLY A 113 5.94 20.21 9.75
CA GLY A 113 6.64 19.23 10.58
C GLY A 113 6.25 17.78 10.28
N ILE A 114 5.72 17.50 9.09
CA ILE A 114 5.29 16.17 8.64
C ILE A 114 6.35 15.60 7.71
N GLU A 115 6.91 14.45 8.05
CA GLU A 115 7.91 13.76 7.24
C GLU A 115 7.26 13.09 6.01
N PRO A 116 7.72 13.40 4.78
CA PRO A 116 7.21 12.73 3.59
C PRO A 116 7.84 11.34 3.43
N LEU A 117 7.00 10.30 3.24
CA LEU A 117 7.37 8.98 2.79
C LEU A 117 6.79 8.77 1.39
N LEU A 118 7.63 8.86 0.36
CA LEU A 118 7.19 8.93 -1.02
C LEU A 118 7.24 7.56 -1.70
N THR A 119 6.10 7.13 -2.23
CA THR A 119 5.96 5.93 -3.05
C THR A 119 5.99 6.32 -4.53
N LEU A 120 6.94 5.77 -5.30
CA LEU A 120 7.07 6.07 -6.72
C LEU A 120 5.94 5.49 -7.56
N TYR A 121 5.51 4.26 -7.26
CA TYR A 121 4.49 3.56 -8.03
C TYR A 121 3.43 2.89 -7.15
N HIS A 122 2.20 3.32 -7.33
CA HIS A 122 1.03 2.76 -6.66
C HIS A 122 -0.07 2.46 -7.68
N TRP A 123 0.28 1.59 -8.64
CA TRP A 123 -0.54 0.89 -9.63
C TRP A 123 -0.95 1.69 -10.88
N ASP A 124 -0.65 2.96 -10.96
CA ASP A 124 -1.12 3.88 -12.00
C ASP A 124 -0.08 4.06 -13.14
N LEU A 125 0.29 2.95 -13.80
CA LEU A 125 1.20 2.95 -14.95
C LEU A 125 0.68 3.91 -16.03
N PRO A 126 1.54 4.78 -16.62
CA PRO A 126 1.16 5.57 -17.78
C PRO A 126 0.60 4.70 -18.91
N ALA A 127 -0.55 5.09 -19.44
CA ALA A 127 -1.22 4.35 -20.49
C ALA A 127 -0.36 4.20 -21.76
N ALA A 128 0.48 5.18 -22.06
CA ALA A 128 1.44 5.12 -23.16
C ALA A 128 2.50 4.02 -23.00
N LEU A 129 2.86 3.63 -21.76
CA LEU A 129 3.74 2.49 -21.51
C LEU A 129 3.00 1.17 -21.61
N ASP A 130 1.73 1.14 -21.23
CA ASP A 130 0.86 -0.03 -21.42
C ASP A 130 0.69 -0.37 -22.89
N ASP A 131 0.53 0.66 -23.76
CA ASP A 131 0.48 0.51 -25.23
C ASP A 131 1.79 -0.09 -25.81
N ARG A 132 2.89 -0.04 -25.04
CA ARG A 132 4.19 -0.65 -25.38
C ARG A 132 4.41 -2.01 -24.70
N GLY A 133 3.36 -2.58 -24.10
CA GLY A 133 3.38 -3.87 -23.41
C GLY A 133 3.49 -3.77 -21.87
N GLY A 134 3.53 -2.58 -21.31
CA GLY A 134 3.49 -2.36 -19.87
C GLY A 134 4.52 -3.20 -19.10
N TRP A 135 4.09 -3.85 -18.02
CA TRP A 135 4.95 -4.72 -17.21
C TRP A 135 5.32 -6.05 -17.89
N LEU A 136 4.73 -6.38 -19.06
CA LEU A 136 5.17 -7.54 -19.85
C LEU A 136 6.42 -7.24 -20.68
N ASN A 137 6.71 -5.96 -20.92
CA ASN A 137 7.90 -5.54 -21.64
C ASN A 137 9.11 -5.44 -20.70
N ARG A 138 10.23 -6.10 -21.09
CA ARG A 138 11.46 -6.07 -20.28
C ARG A 138 12.05 -4.67 -20.10
N ASP A 139 11.81 -3.74 -21.04
CA ASP A 139 12.27 -2.36 -20.98
C ASP A 139 11.57 -1.56 -19.87
N SER A 140 10.51 -2.09 -19.28
CA SER A 140 9.79 -1.47 -18.15
C SER A 140 10.71 -1.16 -16.95
N ALA A 141 11.75 -1.96 -16.76
CA ALA A 141 12.76 -1.70 -15.74
C ALA A 141 13.55 -0.40 -16.01
N ASP A 142 13.91 -0.14 -17.24
CA ASP A 142 14.63 1.08 -17.64
C ASP A 142 13.69 2.30 -17.62
N TRP A 143 12.43 2.14 -18.06
CA TRP A 143 11.42 3.22 -18.00
C TRP A 143 11.16 3.66 -16.56
N PHE A 144 11.05 2.69 -15.65
CA PHE A 144 10.83 2.99 -14.24
C PHE A 144 12.04 3.64 -13.57
N ALA A 145 13.27 3.19 -13.91
CA ALA A 145 14.50 3.80 -13.42
C ALA A 145 14.68 5.24 -13.92
N GLU A 146 14.28 5.53 -15.17
CA GLU A 146 14.27 6.90 -15.72
C GLU A 146 13.34 7.80 -14.93
N TYR A 147 12.08 7.38 -14.75
CA TYR A 147 11.08 8.11 -13.96
C TYR A 147 11.56 8.32 -12.51
N ALA A 148 12.02 7.26 -11.85
CA ALA A 148 12.53 7.31 -10.49
C ALA A 148 13.69 8.33 -10.37
N SER A 149 14.61 8.35 -11.35
CA SER A 149 15.73 9.29 -11.39
C SER A 149 15.27 10.75 -11.50
N VAL A 150 14.19 11.02 -12.24
CA VAL A 150 13.59 12.37 -12.29
C VAL A 150 13.11 12.79 -10.91
N MET A 151 12.39 11.90 -10.20
CA MET A 151 11.89 12.19 -8.86
C MET A 151 13.02 12.36 -7.83
N TYR A 152 14.02 11.47 -7.85
CA TYR A 152 15.17 11.56 -6.94
C TYR A 152 15.92 12.89 -7.11
N LYS A 153 16.26 13.26 -8.33
CA LYS A 153 16.96 14.54 -8.62
C LYS A 153 16.18 15.75 -8.16
N ALA A 154 14.85 15.70 -8.24
CA ALA A 154 14.00 16.82 -7.87
C ALA A 154 13.79 16.94 -6.35
N LEU A 155 13.71 15.82 -5.61
CA LEU A 155 13.16 15.82 -4.26
C LEU A 155 14.08 15.22 -3.18
N ASP A 156 15.19 14.51 -3.51
CA ASP A 156 16.01 13.78 -2.51
C ASP A 156 16.55 14.68 -1.37
N GLY A 157 16.84 15.95 -1.64
CA GLY A 157 17.25 16.89 -0.60
C GLY A 157 16.18 17.16 0.48
N ARG A 158 14.93 16.74 0.27
CA ARG A 158 13.76 17.01 1.11
C ARG A 158 13.01 15.72 1.52
N VAL A 159 12.97 14.73 0.66
CA VAL A 159 12.37 13.41 0.92
C VAL A 159 13.45 12.45 1.38
N LYS A 160 13.31 11.95 2.62
CA LYS A 160 14.30 11.07 3.24
C LYS A 160 13.92 9.59 3.20
N LYS A 161 12.68 9.26 2.83
CA LYS A 161 12.18 7.90 2.76
C LYS A 161 11.47 7.66 1.44
N TRP A 162 12.03 6.76 0.65
CA TRP A 162 11.57 6.41 -0.68
C TRP A 162 11.05 4.99 -0.73
N VAL A 163 9.98 4.78 -1.46
CA VAL A 163 9.44 3.46 -1.77
C VAL A 163 9.38 3.30 -3.28
N THR A 164 9.90 2.21 -3.79
CA THR A 164 9.85 1.93 -5.23
C THR A 164 8.45 1.53 -5.69
N LEU A 165 7.96 0.40 -5.20
CA LEU A 165 6.67 -0.19 -5.58
C LEU A 165 5.79 -0.36 -4.35
N ASN A 166 4.49 -0.15 -4.52
CA ASN A 166 3.48 -0.63 -3.59
C ASN A 166 2.86 -1.93 -4.09
N GLU A 167 2.93 -2.97 -3.26
CA GLU A 167 2.19 -4.22 -3.42
C GLU A 167 2.27 -4.87 -4.80
N PRO A 168 3.44 -5.26 -5.26
CA PRO A 168 3.57 -5.87 -6.59
C PRO A 168 2.73 -7.14 -6.76
N TRP A 169 2.37 -7.84 -5.67
CA TRP A 169 1.44 -8.96 -5.72
C TRP A 169 0.06 -8.53 -6.22
N VAL A 170 -0.49 -7.43 -5.71
CA VAL A 170 -1.82 -6.95 -6.13
C VAL A 170 -1.83 -6.56 -7.60
N ILE A 171 -0.74 -5.94 -8.08
CA ILE A 171 -0.58 -5.59 -9.49
C ILE A 171 -0.68 -6.83 -10.36
N THR A 172 0.01 -7.91 -9.99
CA THR A 172 0.09 -9.12 -10.80
C THR A 172 -1.12 -10.02 -10.62
N ASP A 173 -1.58 -10.26 -9.41
CA ASP A 173 -2.76 -11.07 -9.13
C ASP A 173 -4.03 -10.44 -9.69
N GLY A 174 -4.28 -9.19 -9.31
CA GLY A 174 -5.48 -8.47 -9.75
C GLY A 174 -5.44 -8.02 -11.20
N GLY A 175 -4.29 -7.53 -11.66
CA GLY A 175 -4.17 -6.90 -12.98
C GLY A 175 -3.81 -7.85 -14.13
N TYR A 176 -3.03 -8.91 -13.87
CA TYR A 176 -2.55 -9.82 -14.92
C TYR A 176 -3.09 -11.25 -14.82
N LEU A 177 -3.32 -11.77 -13.61
CA LEU A 177 -3.83 -13.14 -13.43
C LEU A 177 -5.35 -13.20 -13.51
N HIS A 178 -6.05 -12.33 -12.77
CA HIS A 178 -7.50 -12.37 -12.62
C HIS A 178 -8.24 -11.27 -13.37
N GLY A 179 -7.59 -10.18 -13.75
CA GLY A 179 -8.19 -9.07 -14.49
C GLY A 179 -9.26 -8.30 -13.73
N ALA A 180 -9.23 -8.36 -12.41
CA ALA A 180 -10.13 -7.62 -11.53
C ALA A 180 -9.71 -6.16 -11.33
N LEU A 181 -8.46 -5.85 -11.65
CA LEU A 181 -7.83 -4.54 -11.55
C LEU A 181 -7.16 -4.19 -12.89
N ALA A 182 -6.82 -2.91 -13.08
CA ALA A 182 -6.06 -2.49 -14.25
C ALA A 182 -4.68 -3.21 -14.33
N PRO A 183 -4.22 -3.58 -15.53
CA PRO A 183 -4.76 -3.30 -16.86
C PRO A 183 -5.89 -4.23 -17.31
N GLY A 184 -6.28 -5.25 -16.52
CA GLY A 184 -7.43 -6.12 -16.80
C GLY A 184 -7.09 -7.41 -17.59
N HIS A 185 -5.83 -7.81 -17.60
CA HIS A 185 -5.40 -9.08 -18.22
C HIS A 185 -5.87 -10.29 -17.42
N ARG A 186 -6.07 -11.42 -18.10
CA ARG A 186 -6.47 -12.69 -17.48
C ARG A 186 -5.62 -13.82 -18.06
N SER A 187 -4.38 -13.92 -17.57
CA SER A 187 -3.42 -14.86 -18.15
C SER A 187 -2.46 -15.41 -17.10
N LEU A 188 -2.47 -16.73 -16.95
CA LEU A 188 -1.51 -17.43 -16.12
C LEU A 188 -0.06 -17.24 -16.62
N PHE A 189 0.13 -17.11 -17.93
CA PHE A 189 1.46 -16.96 -18.54
C PHE A 189 2.01 -15.53 -18.41
N GLU A 190 1.16 -14.52 -18.34
CA GLU A 190 1.58 -13.12 -18.23
C GLU A 190 1.89 -12.72 -16.79
N ALA A 191 1.19 -13.28 -15.82
CA ALA A 191 1.35 -12.92 -14.41
C ALA A 191 2.80 -13.09 -13.89
N PRO A 192 3.51 -14.22 -14.11
CA PRO A 192 4.91 -14.34 -13.68
C PRO A 192 5.84 -13.41 -14.45
N ILE A 193 5.57 -13.10 -15.73
CA ILE A 193 6.38 -12.17 -16.51
C ILE A 193 6.26 -10.75 -15.93
N ALA A 194 5.03 -10.29 -15.69
CA ALA A 194 4.77 -8.99 -15.07
C ALA A 194 5.41 -8.90 -13.67
N SER A 195 5.25 -9.95 -12.86
CA SER A 195 5.87 -10.08 -11.53
C SER A 195 7.39 -9.90 -11.59
N HIS A 196 8.05 -10.62 -12.48
CA HIS A 196 9.50 -10.56 -12.61
C HIS A 196 9.98 -9.19 -13.10
N ASN A 197 9.31 -8.60 -14.08
CA ASN A 197 9.67 -7.27 -14.60
C ASN A 197 9.42 -6.15 -13.56
N LEU A 198 8.39 -6.26 -12.72
CA LEU A 198 8.20 -5.37 -11.57
C LEU A 198 9.41 -5.45 -10.62
N MET A 199 9.89 -6.65 -10.32
CA MET A 199 11.05 -6.82 -9.44
C MET A 199 12.34 -6.30 -10.10
N ARG A 200 12.51 -6.48 -11.40
CA ARG A 200 13.62 -5.86 -12.14
C ARG A 200 13.54 -4.33 -12.11
N ALA A 201 12.35 -3.78 -12.27
CA ALA A 201 12.11 -2.34 -12.16
C ALA A 201 12.44 -1.80 -10.76
N HIS A 202 12.01 -2.54 -9.72
CA HIS A 202 12.41 -2.24 -8.34
C HIS A 202 13.93 -2.15 -8.19
N GLY A 203 14.64 -3.18 -8.60
CA GLY A 203 16.11 -3.22 -8.49
C GLY A 203 16.80 -2.13 -9.31
N ALA A 204 16.31 -1.84 -10.51
CA ALA A 204 16.83 -0.76 -11.35
C ALA A 204 16.63 0.62 -10.70
N ALA A 205 15.47 0.86 -10.10
CA ALA A 205 15.20 2.10 -9.38
C ALA A 205 16.07 2.25 -8.11
N VAL A 206 16.28 1.17 -7.34
CA VAL A 206 17.19 1.21 -6.18
C VAL A 206 18.63 1.49 -6.62
N ARG A 207 19.11 0.84 -7.69
CA ARG A 207 20.44 1.09 -8.24
C ARG A 207 20.60 2.56 -8.66
N ALA A 208 19.62 3.11 -9.38
CA ALA A 208 19.62 4.51 -9.76
C ALA A 208 19.60 5.44 -8.53
N TYR A 209 18.87 5.07 -7.47
CA TYR A 209 18.87 5.83 -6.22
C TYR A 209 20.25 5.89 -5.57
N ARG A 210 20.98 4.77 -5.54
CA ARG A 210 22.35 4.74 -4.94
C ARG A 210 23.37 5.62 -5.66
N GLU A 211 23.10 5.98 -6.91
CA GLU A 211 23.92 6.94 -7.68
C GLU A 211 23.52 8.40 -7.42
N ILE A 212 22.27 8.67 -7.05
CA ILE A 212 21.69 10.02 -6.95
C ILE A 212 21.42 10.43 -5.52
N GLY A 213 20.80 9.57 -4.73
CA GLY A 213 20.24 9.84 -3.42
C GLY A 213 21.17 9.43 -2.28
N ALA A 214 20.92 10.00 -1.08
CA ALA A 214 21.70 9.76 0.13
C ALA A 214 20.89 9.27 1.33
N HIS A 215 19.61 9.00 1.13
CA HIS A 215 18.69 8.66 2.19
C HIS A 215 18.17 7.21 2.10
N GLU A 216 17.04 6.90 2.74
CA GLU A 216 16.51 5.53 2.84
C GLU A 216 15.61 5.19 1.64
N ILE A 217 15.75 3.96 1.14
CA ILE A 217 14.88 3.40 0.10
C ILE A 217 14.45 1.98 0.44
N GLY A 218 13.17 1.67 0.20
CA GLY A 218 12.57 0.37 0.47
C GLY A 218 11.59 -0.09 -0.61
N LEU A 219 11.03 -1.26 -0.36
CA LEU A 219 9.95 -1.91 -1.11
C LEU A 219 8.75 -2.08 -0.16
N VAL A 220 7.53 -1.86 -0.65
CA VAL A 220 6.31 -2.15 0.12
C VAL A 220 5.60 -3.36 -0.44
N VAL A 221 5.31 -4.32 0.44
CA VAL A 221 4.58 -5.54 0.13
C VAL A 221 3.34 -5.69 0.99
N ASN A 222 2.25 -6.20 0.40
CA ASN A 222 1.10 -6.68 1.15
C ASN A 222 1.33 -8.15 1.48
N ILE A 223 1.33 -8.48 2.73
CA ILE A 223 1.55 -9.84 3.20
C ILE A 223 0.58 -10.20 4.31
N GLU A 224 0.19 -11.47 4.38
CA GLU A 224 -0.69 -11.98 5.41
C GLU A 224 -0.23 -13.37 5.88
N PRO A 225 -0.31 -13.68 7.18
CA PRO A 225 0.01 -15.03 7.63
C PRO A 225 -1.02 -16.03 7.11
N LYS A 226 -0.54 -17.17 6.65
CA LYS A 226 -1.37 -18.26 6.17
C LYS A 226 -1.39 -19.38 7.22
N TYR A 227 -2.58 -19.79 7.61
CA TYR A 227 -2.81 -20.85 8.57
C TYR A 227 -3.56 -22.00 7.88
N ALA A 228 -3.15 -23.25 8.12
CA ALA A 228 -3.87 -24.39 7.59
C ALA A 228 -5.26 -24.54 8.26
N ALA A 229 -6.27 -24.85 7.46
CA ALA A 229 -7.63 -25.05 7.96
C ALA A 229 -7.75 -26.29 8.85
N SER A 230 -6.89 -27.30 8.62
CA SER A 230 -6.78 -28.51 9.43
C SER A 230 -5.34 -29.02 9.48
N ASP A 231 -5.11 -30.06 10.29
CA ASP A 231 -3.81 -30.76 10.37
C ASP A 231 -3.56 -31.73 9.21
N SER A 232 -4.41 -31.77 8.20
CA SER A 232 -4.20 -32.59 7.01
C SER A 232 -2.96 -32.18 6.24
N GLU A 233 -2.24 -33.14 5.64
CA GLU A 233 -1.10 -32.83 4.77
C GLU A 233 -1.51 -31.98 3.57
N ALA A 234 -2.71 -32.23 3.03
CA ALA A 234 -3.25 -31.48 1.90
C ALA A 234 -3.40 -29.98 2.23
N ASP A 235 -3.96 -29.65 3.39
CA ASP A 235 -4.13 -28.26 3.83
C ASP A 235 -2.79 -27.60 4.15
N ARG A 236 -1.83 -28.33 4.74
CA ARG A 236 -0.48 -27.80 4.97
C ARG A 236 0.24 -27.46 3.68
N VAL A 237 0.19 -28.34 2.67
CA VAL A 237 0.78 -28.11 1.35
C VAL A 237 0.12 -26.94 0.63
N ALA A 238 -1.22 -26.85 0.67
CA ALA A 238 -1.96 -25.72 0.10
C ALA A 238 -1.58 -24.39 0.78
N THR A 239 -1.46 -24.41 2.11
CA THR A 239 -1.05 -23.24 2.91
C THR A 239 0.36 -22.79 2.54
N ARG A 240 1.30 -23.73 2.34
CA ARG A 240 2.67 -23.40 1.95
C ARG A 240 2.72 -22.75 0.57
N ARG A 241 1.97 -23.26 -0.42
CA ARG A 241 1.86 -22.63 -1.75
C ARG A 241 1.26 -21.22 -1.65
N ALA A 242 0.17 -21.05 -0.90
CA ALA A 242 -0.46 -19.74 -0.72
C ALA A 242 0.47 -18.74 -0.03
N HIS A 243 1.26 -19.21 0.94
CA HIS A 243 2.26 -18.39 1.62
C HIS A 243 3.39 -17.97 0.67
N ALA A 244 3.94 -18.92 -0.11
CA ALA A 244 4.99 -18.65 -1.09
C ALA A 244 4.52 -17.64 -2.15
N TYR A 245 3.31 -17.81 -2.66
CA TYR A 245 2.73 -16.97 -3.70
C TYR A 245 2.47 -15.54 -3.24
N MET A 246 1.96 -15.33 -2.04
CA MET A 246 1.63 -13.98 -1.58
C MET A 246 2.78 -13.30 -0.85
N ASN A 247 3.46 -14.02 0.07
CA ASN A 247 4.39 -13.40 0.98
C ASN A 247 5.85 -13.47 0.49
N GLU A 248 6.26 -14.56 -0.17
CA GLU A 248 7.67 -14.78 -0.52
C GLU A 248 8.03 -14.41 -1.96
N GLN A 249 7.06 -14.42 -2.88
CA GLN A 249 7.28 -14.17 -4.32
C GLN A 249 8.02 -12.84 -4.59
N TYR A 250 7.85 -11.85 -3.74
CA TYR A 250 8.49 -10.53 -3.89
C TYR A 250 9.60 -10.29 -2.87
N LEU A 251 9.45 -10.82 -1.65
CA LEU A 251 10.48 -10.68 -0.62
C LEU A 251 11.71 -11.53 -0.90
N HIS A 252 11.54 -12.79 -1.34
CA HIS A 252 12.69 -13.67 -1.62
C HIS A 252 13.60 -13.12 -2.72
N PRO A 253 13.12 -12.72 -3.90
CA PRO A 253 14.02 -12.17 -4.92
C PRO A 253 14.68 -10.86 -4.48
N ALA A 254 13.97 -9.98 -3.78
CA ALA A 254 14.52 -8.72 -3.29
C ALA A 254 15.60 -8.90 -2.20
N LEU A 255 15.39 -9.82 -1.26
CA LEU A 255 16.24 -9.98 -0.07
C LEU A 255 17.19 -11.17 -0.16
N LEU A 256 16.78 -12.28 -0.81
CA LEU A 256 17.56 -13.51 -0.90
C LEU A 256 18.12 -13.79 -2.31
N GLY A 257 17.64 -13.09 -3.36
CA GLY A 257 18.10 -13.25 -4.74
C GLY A 257 17.63 -14.54 -5.41
N ARG A 258 16.51 -15.09 -5.00
CA ARG A 258 15.87 -16.29 -5.58
C ARG A 258 14.38 -16.30 -5.36
N TYR A 259 13.64 -17.01 -6.16
CA TYR A 259 12.22 -17.29 -5.91
C TYR A 259 12.04 -18.49 -4.96
N PRO A 260 10.89 -18.60 -4.25
CA PRO A 260 10.51 -19.84 -3.58
C PRO A 260 10.15 -20.91 -4.61
N GLU A 261 10.53 -22.17 -4.32
CA GLU A 261 10.35 -23.32 -5.24
C GLU A 261 8.87 -23.63 -5.51
N GLU A 262 7.99 -23.34 -4.57
CA GLU A 262 6.56 -23.57 -4.68
C GLU A 262 5.89 -22.79 -5.83
N LEU A 263 6.53 -21.74 -6.35
CA LEU A 263 6.00 -21.00 -7.52
C LEU A 263 6.01 -21.85 -8.80
N GLU A 264 6.90 -22.79 -8.92
CA GLU A 264 6.90 -23.78 -10.01
C GLU A 264 5.65 -24.66 -9.95
N ASP A 265 5.21 -25.05 -8.74
CA ASP A 265 3.96 -25.79 -8.53
C ASP A 265 2.71 -24.95 -8.79
N VAL A 266 2.78 -23.63 -8.49
CA VAL A 266 1.67 -22.70 -8.70
C VAL A 266 1.45 -22.42 -10.18
N PHE A 267 2.51 -22.10 -10.91
CA PHE A 267 2.42 -21.67 -12.31
C PHE A 267 2.67 -22.79 -13.30
N GLY A 268 3.32 -23.88 -12.91
CA GLY A 268 3.62 -25.02 -13.77
C GLY A 268 4.34 -24.60 -15.05
N ALA A 269 3.82 -25.02 -16.21
CA ALA A 269 4.39 -24.66 -17.52
C ALA A 269 4.41 -23.16 -17.84
N ALA A 270 3.70 -22.34 -17.06
CA ALA A 270 3.74 -20.89 -17.20
C ALA A 270 4.87 -20.22 -16.43
N TRP A 271 5.63 -20.96 -15.58
CA TRP A 271 6.78 -20.46 -14.86
C TRP A 271 8.03 -20.50 -15.73
N PRO A 272 8.61 -19.35 -16.14
CA PRO A 272 9.80 -19.33 -16.98
C PRO A 272 11.09 -19.61 -16.20
N GLU A 273 12.14 -20.03 -16.90
CA GLU A 273 13.51 -19.90 -16.40
C GLU A 273 13.95 -18.43 -16.47
N TRP A 274 14.41 -17.91 -15.34
CA TRP A 274 14.84 -16.53 -15.23
C TRP A 274 16.36 -16.40 -15.38
N PRO A 275 16.87 -15.42 -16.15
CA PRO A 275 18.30 -15.16 -16.26
C PRO A 275 18.92 -14.84 -14.89
N LYS A 276 20.05 -15.45 -14.56
CA LYS A 276 20.75 -15.24 -13.28
C LYS A 276 21.10 -13.77 -13.02
N GLN A 277 21.50 -13.04 -14.07
CA GLN A 277 21.82 -11.62 -13.97
C GLN A 277 20.61 -10.75 -13.55
N ASP A 278 19.39 -11.20 -13.77
CA ASP A 278 18.21 -10.47 -13.31
C ASP A 278 18.15 -10.44 -11.78
N PHE A 279 18.55 -11.50 -11.09
CA PHE A 279 18.61 -11.53 -9.62
C PHE A 279 19.70 -10.62 -9.06
N GLU A 280 20.79 -10.39 -9.77
CA GLU A 280 21.81 -9.39 -9.40
C GLU A 280 21.25 -7.96 -9.50
N LEU A 281 20.38 -7.72 -10.48
CA LEU A 281 19.66 -6.45 -10.58
C LEU A 281 18.59 -6.32 -9.50
N ILE A 282 17.78 -7.36 -9.26
CA ILE A 282 16.64 -7.33 -8.31
C ILE A 282 17.15 -7.17 -6.88
N ARG A 283 18.16 -7.95 -6.47
CA ARG A 283 18.69 -7.98 -5.10
C ARG A 283 19.58 -6.78 -4.81
N GLN A 284 18.99 -5.61 -4.68
CA GLN A 284 19.68 -4.43 -4.21
C GLN A 284 19.55 -4.28 -2.69
N LYS A 285 20.53 -3.65 -2.03
CA LYS A 285 20.44 -3.38 -0.60
C LYS A 285 19.30 -2.40 -0.32
N LEU A 286 18.34 -2.83 0.49
CA LEU A 286 17.25 -2.01 1.02
C LEU A 286 17.62 -1.47 2.40
N ASP A 287 17.11 -0.28 2.74
CA ASP A 287 17.26 0.31 4.06
C ASP A 287 16.11 -0.08 4.98
N PHE A 288 14.94 -0.41 4.40
CA PHE A 288 13.77 -0.92 5.10
C PHE A 288 12.84 -1.70 4.16
N VAL A 289 11.90 -2.42 4.75
CA VAL A 289 10.75 -2.99 4.06
C VAL A 289 9.47 -2.40 4.65
N GLY A 290 8.58 -1.93 3.79
CA GLY A 290 7.23 -1.55 4.18
C GLY A 290 6.30 -2.77 4.12
N ILE A 291 5.48 -2.92 5.15
CA ILE A 291 4.49 -4.01 5.24
C ILE A 291 3.09 -3.41 5.31
N ASN A 292 2.25 -3.79 4.37
CA ASN A 292 0.82 -3.55 4.40
C ASN A 292 0.14 -4.80 4.97
N TYR A 293 -0.61 -4.63 6.05
CA TYR A 293 -1.30 -5.72 6.74
C TYR A 293 -2.76 -5.40 7.01
N TYR A 294 -3.65 -6.31 6.66
CA TYR A 294 -5.09 -6.14 6.88
C TYR A 294 -5.78 -7.32 7.57
N THR A 295 -5.32 -8.55 7.29
CA THR A 295 -6.00 -9.77 7.70
C THR A 295 -5.07 -10.97 7.72
N ARG A 296 -5.61 -12.15 8.00
CA ARG A 296 -4.97 -13.45 7.79
C ARG A 296 -5.67 -14.27 6.70
N GLY A 297 -5.00 -15.31 6.19
CA GLY A 297 -5.61 -16.37 5.40
C GLY A 297 -5.71 -17.66 6.21
N VAL A 298 -6.89 -18.27 6.27
CA VAL A 298 -7.05 -19.66 6.68
C VAL A 298 -7.28 -20.48 5.42
N THR A 299 -6.41 -21.45 5.15
CA THR A 299 -6.25 -22.09 3.85
C THR A 299 -6.58 -23.59 3.92
N GLU A 300 -7.44 -24.05 3.04
CA GLU A 300 -7.70 -25.46 2.79
C GLU A 300 -7.19 -25.88 1.41
N ALA A 301 -6.94 -27.17 1.24
CA ALA A 301 -6.70 -27.74 -0.07
C ALA A 301 -7.99 -27.67 -0.90
N ASN A 302 -7.88 -27.11 -2.09
CA ASN A 302 -8.98 -26.92 -3.01
C ASN A 302 -8.46 -27.00 -4.43
N ASP A 303 -9.19 -27.63 -5.35
CA ASP A 303 -8.76 -27.76 -6.75
C ASP A 303 -8.81 -26.45 -7.55
N SER A 304 -9.09 -25.32 -6.88
CA SER A 304 -9.07 -24.01 -7.50
C SER A 304 -7.68 -23.66 -8.04
N TYR A 305 -7.64 -23.41 -9.31
CA TYR A 305 -6.43 -23.06 -10.04
C TYR A 305 -6.16 -21.54 -9.96
N PRO A 306 -4.89 -21.08 -9.90
CA PRO A 306 -3.66 -21.91 -9.97
C PRO A 306 -3.16 -22.43 -8.61
N LEU A 307 -3.56 -21.82 -7.50
CA LEU A 307 -2.97 -22.10 -6.18
C LEU A 307 -3.31 -23.50 -5.65
N LYS A 308 -4.38 -24.12 -6.12
CA LYS A 308 -4.97 -25.35 -5.54
C LYS A 308 -5.19 -25.18 -4.03
N ALA A 309 -5.68 -24.01 -3.64
CA ALA A 309 -5.92 -23.60 -2.27
C ALA A 309 -7.19 -22.74 -2.21
N GLY A 310 -8.02 -22.96 -1.21
CA GLY A 310 -9.19 -22.17 -0.91
C GLY A 310 -9.04 -21.39 0.38
N SER A 311 -9.79 -20.29 0.51
CA SER A 311 -9.87 -19.53 1.76
C SER A 311 -11.08 -19.96 2.58
N VAL A 312 -10.88 -20.23 3.87
CA VAL A 312 -11.92 -20.65 4.79
C VAL A 312 -12.31 -19.52 5.72
N ARG A 313 -13.58 -19.08 5.61
CA ARG A 313 -14.12 -18.06 6.49
C ARG A 313 -14.30 -18.61 7.92
N GLN A 314 -13.83 -17.87 8.91
CA GLN A 314 -13.89 -18.30 10.31
C GLN A 314 -15.24 -17.92 10.92
N PRO A 315 -15.99 -18.88 11.50
CA PRO A 315 -17.23 -18.58 12.19
C PRO A 315 -16.95 -17.75 13.45
N LEU A 316 -17.88 -16.87 13.79
CA LEU A 316 -17.84 -16.01 14.98
C LEU A 316 -16.71 -14.96 14.98
N ALA A 317 -15.93 -14.82 13.91
CA ALA A 317 -14.95 -13.75 13.76
C ALA A 317 -15.62 -12.44 13.30
N THR A 318 -14.98 -11.32 13.62
CA THR A 318 -15.39 -10.00 13.12
C THR A 318 -14.73 -9.74 11.77
N TYR A 319 -15.52 -9.21 10.83
CA TYR A 319 -15.07 -8.91 9.48
C TYR A 319 -15.34 -7.45 9.14
N SER A 320 -14.42 -6.86 8.35
CA SER A 320 -14.63 -5.58 7.70
C SER A 320 -15.61 -5.70 6.52
N GLU A 321 -16.01 -4.58 5.94
CA GLU A 321 -16.87 -4.57 4.74
C GLU A 321 -16.18 -5.11 3.47
N THR A 322 -14.85 -5.18 3.46
CA THR A 322 -14.09 -5.89 2.43
C THR A 322 -14.06 -7.40 2.63
N GLY A 323 -14.65 -7.91 3.73
CA GLY A 323 -14.65 -9.31 4.06
C GLY A 323 -13.36 -9.81 4.71
N TRP A 324 -12.52 -8.92 5.18
CA TRP A 324 -11.26 -9.24 5.87
C TRP A 324 -11.48 -9.41 7.37
N GLU A 325 -10.97 -10.49 7.92
CA GLU A 325 -11.07 -10.81 9.34
C GLU A 325 -10.21 -9.86 10.19
N PHE A 326 -10.75 -9.43 11.34
CA PHE A 326 -9.98 -8.72 12.36
C PHE A 326 -9.09 -9.72 13.09
N TYR A 327 -7.79 -9.76 12.73
CA TYR A 327 -6.88 -10.72 13.31
C TYR A 327 -5.53 -10.07 13.68
N PRO A 328 -5.49 -9.30 14.78
CA PRO A 328 -4.29 -8.53 15.17
C PRO A 328 -3.08 -9.43 15.49
N LYS A 329 -3.30 -10.62 16.10
CA LYS A 329 -2.22 -11.57 16.36
C LYS A 329 -1.44 -11.94 15.09
N GLY A 330 -2.11 -12.00 13.95
CA GLY A 330 -1.47 -12.30 12.67
C GLY A 330 -0.40 -11.28 12.28
N LEU A 331 -0.58 -10.03 12.64
CA LEU A 331 0.44 -9.00 12.41
C LEU A 331 1.69 -9.27 13.26
N THR A 332 1.55 -9.63 14.54
CA THR A 332 2.68 -10.03 15.37
C THR A 332 3.39 -11.25 14.80
N ASP A 333 2.62 -12.31 14.47
CA ASP A 333 3.18 -13.56 13.92
C ASP A 333 3.96 -13.31 12.63
N LEU A 334 3.42 -12.47 11.75
CA LEU A 334 4.02 -12.12 10.47
C LEU A 334 5.32 -11.32 10.62
N LEU A 335 5.34 -10.36 11.53
CA LEU A 335 6.53 -9.55 11.81
C LEU A 335 7.66 -10.38 12.43
N VAL A 336 7.32 -11.31 13.32
CA VAL A 336 8.28 -12.25 13.91
C VAL A 336 8.81 -13.20 12.83
N TRP A 337 7.93 -13.76 11.97
CA TRP A 337 8.33 -14.56 10.82
C TRP A 337 9.27 -13.79 9.88
N PHE A 338 8.95 -12.54 9.57
CA PHE A 338 9.78 -11.69 8.72
C PHE A 338 11.20 -11.56 9.27
N LYS A 339 11.33 -11.25 10.57
CA LYS A 339 12.63 -11.17 11.23
C LYS A 339 13.39 -12.49 11.20
N GLN A 340 12.71 -13.62 11.47
CA GLN A 340 13.33 -14.94 11.45
C GLN A 340 13.83 -15.34 10.06
N THR A 341 13.14 -14.91 9.01
CA THR A 341 13.44 -15.29 7.62
C THR A 341 14.48 -14.36 6.98
N TYR A 342 14.38 -13.03 7.25
CA TYR A 342 15.16 -12.01 6.53
C TYR A 342 16.11 -11.21 7.43
N GLY A 343 16.20 -11.57 8.72
CA GLY A 343 17.10 -10.92 9.69
C GLY A 343 16.61 -9.58 10.20
N ASP A 344 17.55 -8.73 10.61
CA ASP A 344 17.27 -7.44 11.28
C ASP A 344 16.99 -6.29 10.28
N THR A 345 16.32 -6.59 9.16
CA THR A 345 15.90 -5.54 8.22
C THR A 345 14.83 -4.67 8.88
N PRO A 346 15.01 -3.34 8.94
CA PRO A 346 14.01 -2.43 9.51
C PRO A 346 12.66 -2.53 8.78
N VAL A 347 11.57 -2.37 9.53
CA VAL A 347 10.20 -2.45 9.00
C VAL A 347 9.43 -1.18 9.32
N TYR A 348 8.65 -0.70 8.36
CA TYR A 348 7.54 0.23 8.58
C TYR A 348 6.23 -0.49 8.28
N ILE A 349 5.23 -0.34 9.15
CA ILE A 349 3.85 -0.69 8.77
C ILE A 349 3.34 0.45 7.91
N THR A 350 3.32 0.21 6.60
CA THR A 350 3.05 1.24 5.59
C THR A 350 1.58 1.37 5.25
N GLU A 351 0.78 0.35 5.59
CA GLU A 351 -0.68 0.41 5.57
C GLU A 351 -1.26 -0.58 6.59
N ASN A 352 -2.26 -0.12 7.34
CA ASN A 352 -3.13 -0.95 8.16
C ASN A 352 -4.42 -0.19 8.44
N GLY A 353 -5.58 -0.81 8.25
CA GLY A 353 -6.88 -0.20 8.42
C GLY A 353 -8.03 -1.14 8.05
N ALA A 354 -9.25 -0.64 8.15
CA ALA A 354 -10.44 -1.42 7.84
C ALA A 354 -11.53 -0.55 7.20
N ALA A 355 -12.19 -1.07 6.17
CA ALA A 355 -13.38 -0.44 5.60
C ALA A 355 -14.60 -0.71 6.49
N MET A 356 -15.31 0.39 6.83
CA MET A 356 -16.54 0.34 7.63
C MET A 356 -17.57 1.31 7.07
N TYR A 357 -18.86 0.94 7.17
CA TYR A 357 -19.95 1.84 6.91
C TYR A 357 -20.14 2.73 8.13
N ASP A 358 -19.79 3.99 8.00
CA ASP A 358 -19.79 5.01 9.06
C ASP A 358 -20.33 6.33 8.51
N PRO A 359 -21.66 6.45 8.40
CA PRO A 359 -22.30 7.69 7.94
C PRO A 359 -22.18 8.80 8.99
N PRO A 360 -22.11 10.09 8.56
CA PRO A 360 -22.22 11.22 9.46
C PRO A 360 -23.56 11.22 10.20
N ALA A 361 -23.58 11.72 11.44
CA ALA A 361 -24.83 11.97 12.16
C ALA A 361 -25.68 13.02 11.43
N ALA A 362 -26.98 12.93 11.59
CA ALA A 362 -27.92 13.92 11.03
C ALA A 362 -27.77 15.32 11.65
N GLU A 363 -27.41 15.36 12.95
CA GLU A 363 -27.11 16.62 13.65
C GLU A 363 -25.70 17.09 13.26
N VAL A 364 -25.58 18.37 12.94
CA VAL A 364 -24.33 18.98 12.51
C VAL A 364 -23.81 19.97 13.56
N ASP A 365 -22.48 20.11 13.61
CA ASP A 365 -21.80 21.11 14.40
C ASP A 365 -21.93 22.53 13.77
N ALA A 366 -21.29 23.52 14.41
CA ALA A 366 -21.31 24.92 13.93
C ALA A 366 -20.70 25.08 12.51
N ASP A 367 -19.86 24.15 12.09
CA ASP A 367 -19.22 24.11 10.76
C ASP A 367 -20.05 23.32 9.73
N GLY A 368 -21.25 22.87 10.10
CA GLY A 368 -22.12 22.06 9.24
C GLY A 368 -21.65 20.60 9.07
N ARG A 369 -20.85 20.07 10.01
CA ARG A 369 -20.33 18.72 9.98
C ARG A 369 -21.10 17.81 10.94
N GLY A 370 -21.57 16.69 10.47
CA GLY A 370 -22.10 15.63 11.32
C GLY A 370 -20.97 14.84 11.96
N ARG A 371 -21.09 14.51 13.26
CA ARG A 371 -20.15 13.62 13.92
C ARG A 371 -20.16 12.25 13.24
N VAL A 372 -19.00 11.69 13.00
CA VAL A 372 -18.85 10.35 12.40
C VAL A 372 -18.33 9.38 13.46
N ARG A 373 -19.20 8.50 13.94
CA ARG A 373 -18.88 7.48 14.93
C ARG A 373 -18.42 6.21 14.22
N ASP A 374 -17.21 5.74 14.53
CA ASP A 374 -16.61 4.55 13.93
C ASP A 374 -15.92 3.65 14.98
N PRO A 375 -16.67 3.15 15.98
CA PRO A 375 -16.11 2.39 17.11
C PRO A 375 -15.42 1.09 16.68
N LEU A 376 -15.90 0.44 15.61
CA LEU A 376 -15.26 -0.78 15.10
C LEU A 376 -13.89 -0.50 14.48
N ARG A 377 -13.75 0.62 13.76
CA ARG A 377 -12.43 1.04 13.25
C ARG A 377 -11.50 1.37 14.40
N THR A 378 -11.97 2.09 15.41
CA THR A 378 -11.17 2.40 16.60
C THR A 378 -10.71 1.14 17.31
N ALA A 379 -11.59 0.14 17.46
CA ALA A 379 -11.25 -1.15 18.05
C ALA A 379 -10.23 -1.93 17.21
N TYR A 380 -10.39 -1.93 15.87
CA TYR A 380 -9.44 -2.53 14.93
C TYR A 380 -8.05 -1.91 15.09
N LEU A 381 -7.96 -0.59 15.02
CA LEU A 381 -6.70 0.15 15.11
C LEU A 381 -6.00 -0.11 16.45
N ARG A 382 -6.74 -0.04 17.57
CA ARG A 382 -6.19 -0.30 18.89
C ARG A 382 -5.55 -1.67 18.99
N GLN A 383 -6.23 -2.71 18.51
CA GLN A 383 -5.74 -4.08 18.57
C GLN A 383 -4.50 -4.29 17.68
N HIS A 384 -4.50 -3.72 16.47
CA HIS A 384 -3.38 -3.89 15.54
C HIS A 384 -2.14 -3.07 15.96
N ILE A 385 -2.34 -1.86 16.48
CA ILE A 385 -1.22 -1.08 17.04
C ILE A 385 -0.64 -1.80 18.28
N GLY A 386 -1.50 -2.42 19.11
CA GLY A 386 -1.06 -3.29 20.20
C GLY A 386 -0.22 -4.48 19.71
N ALA A 387 -0.64 -5.13 18.62
CA ALA A 387 0.10 -6.23 18.02
C ALA A 387 1.47 -5.83 17.45
N ILE A 388 1.61 -4.58 16.97
CA ILE A 388 2.91 -4.02 16.58
C ILE A 388 3.82 -3.88 17.81
N HIS A 389 3.28 -3.38 18.93
CA HIS A 389 4.05 -3.30 20.17
C HIS A 389 4.53 -4.68 20.63
N ASP A 390 3.68 -5.71 20.55
CA ASP A 390 4.07 -7.08 20.89
C ASP A 390 5.21 -7.60 19.99
N ALA A 391 5.19 -7.28 18.70
CA ALA A 391 6.28 -7.63 17.79
C ALA A 391 7.59 -6.89 18.12
N ILE A 392 7.51 -5.62 18.53
CA ILE A 392 8.67 -4.85 19.00
C ILE A 392 9.24 -5.50 20.28
N GLN A 393 8.41 -5.93 21.23
CA GLN A 393 8.84 -6.65 22.42
C GLN A 393 9.48 -8.02 22.08
N ALA A 394 9.08 -8.65 20.97
CA ALA A 394 9.72 -9.83 20.41
C ALA A 394 11.03 -9.53 19.64
N GLY A 395 11.45 -8.28 19.61
CA GLY A 395 12.73 -7.82 19.06
C GLY A 395 12.69 -7.47 17.56
N VAL A 396 11.51 -7.26 16.96
CA VAL A 396 11.41 -6.78 15.58
C VAL A 396 11.67 -5.27 15.53
N ASP A 397 12.51 -4.80 14.61
CA ASP A 397 12.80 -3.38 14.41
C ASP A 397 11.68 -2.71 13.58
N VAL A 398 10.55 -2.40 14.25
CA VAL A 398 9.45 -1.66 13.62
C VAL A 398 9.61 -0.18 13.94
N ARG A 399 9.75 0.65 12.90
CA ARG A 399 10.12 2.07 13.01
C ARG A 399 8.97 3.05 12.80
N GLY A 400 7.81 2.59 12.38
CA GLY A 400 6.67 3.47 12.19
C GLY A 400 5.40 2.75 11.75
N TYR A 401 4.30 3.50 11.80
CA TYR A 401 2.96 3.04 11.46
C TYR A 401 2.23 4.10 10.65
N MET A 402 1.77 3.73 9.46
CA MET A 402 0.96 4.57 8.56
C MET A 402 -0.45 3.97 8.47
N LEU A 403 -1.43 4.68 9.02
CA LEU A 403 -2.83 4.27 8.95
C LEU A 403 -3.34 4.33 7.51
N TRP A 404 -3.95 3.27 7.02
CA TRP A 404 -4.69 3.26 5.78
C TRP A 404 -6.20 3.42 6.05
N SER A 405 -6.78 4.53 5.72
CA SER A 405 -6.28 5.66 4.94
C SER A 405 -6.55 6.98 5.68
N LEU A 406 -5.83 8.04 5.31
CA LEU A 406 -6.13 9.38 5.81
C LEU A 406 -7.58 9.77 5.48
N LEU A 407 -7.98 9.67 4.21
CA LEU A 407 -9.28 10.05 3.67
C LEU A 407 -10.07 8.82 3.23
N ASP A 408 -11.40 8.83 3.38
CA ASP A 408 -12.24 7.99 2.53
C ASP A 408 -11.93 8.30 1.07
N ASN A 409 -11.78 7.28 0.23
CA ASN A 409 -11.29 7.48 -1.13
C ASN A 409 -11.86 6.45 -2.12
N LEU A 410 -11.37 6.50 -3.36
CA LEU A 410 -11.69 5.53 -4.41
C LEU A 410 -11.02 4.18 -4.11
N GLU A 411 -11.79 3.16 -3.74
CA GLU A 411 -11.30 1.80 -3.52
C GLU A 411 -11.23 1.00 -4.83
N TRP A 412 -10.43 1.50 -5.75
CA TRP A 412 -10.12 0.86 -7.02
C TRP A 412 -11.38 0.43 -7.79
N SER A 413 -11.48 -0.87 -8.19
CA SER A 413 -12.67 -1.41 -8.87
C SER A 413 -13.94 -1.43 -8.02
N LEU A 414 -13.83 -1.29 -6.70
CA LEU A 414 -14.97 -1.18 -5.78
C LEU A 414 -15.54 0.24 -5.70
N GLY A 415 -14.94 1.19 -6.41
CA GLY A 415 -15.39 2.58 -6.44
C GLY A 415 -15.39 3.23 -5.06
N TYR A 416 -16.38 4.05 -4.78
CA TYR A 416 -16.52 4.74 -3.49
C TYR A 416 -17.31 3.97 -2.45
N SER A 417 -17.56 2.68 -2.66
CA SER A 417 -18.37 1.85 -1.77
C SER A 417 -17.66 1.46 -0.47
N LYS A 418 -16.32 1.51 -0.43
CA LYS A 418 -15.52 1.13 0.74
C LYS A 418 -14.83 2.33 1.36
N ARG A 419 -15.03 2.51 2.67
CA ARG A 419 -14.53 3.68 3.39
C ARG A 419 -13.48 3.27 4.41
N PHE A 420 -12.21 3.45 4.05
CA PHE A 420 -11.07 3.18 4.92
C PHE A 420 -10.60 4.40 5.73
N GLY A 421 -11.01 5.59 5.31
CA GLY A 421 -10.50 6.83 5.87
C GLY A 421 -10.74 6.97 7.37
N MET A 422 -9.77 7.52 8.09
CA MET A 422 -10.03 8.10 9.40
C MET A 422 -10.72 9.46 9.31
N VAL A 423 -10.75 10.04 8.10
CA VAL A 423 -11.48 11.25 7.77
C VAL A 423 -12.56 10.92 6.76
N HIS A 424 -13.81 11.18 7.11
CA HIS A 424 -14.93 11.05 6.19
C HIS A 424 -14.87 12.12 5.10
N VAL A 425 -15.05 11.71 3.84
CA VAL A 425 -15.17 12.61 2.68
C VAL A 425 -16.59 12.56 2.16
N ASN A 426 -17.25 13.70 2.12
CA ASN A 426 -18.49 13.86 1.38
C ASN A 426 -18.13 14.08 -0.09
N TYR A 427 -18.28 13.08 -0.93
CA TYR A 427 -17.84 13.15 -2.33
C TYR A 427 -18.59 14.18 -3.18
N ALA A 428 -19.79 14.59 -2.78
CA ALA A 428 -20.55 15.62 -3.48
C ALA A 428 -20.04 17.05 -3.18
N THR A 429 -19.66 17.30 -1.91
CA THR A 429 -19.24 18.64 -1.45
C THR A 429 -17.73 18.74 -1.22
N GLN A 430 -17.06 17.62 -1.18
CA GLN A 430 -15.64 17.51 -0.83
C GLN A 430 -15.31 17.95 0.61
N GLN A 431 -16.30 18.00 1.49
CA GLN A 431 -16.11 18.30 2.91
C GLN A 431 -15.39 17.15 3.61
N ARG A 432 -14.37 17.48 4.42
CA ARG A 432 -13.62 16.54 5.27
C ARG A 432 -14.16 16.64 6.70
N THR A 433 -14.51 15.49 7.29
CA THR A 433 -14.94 15.39 8.69
C THR A 433 -14.10 14.30 9.38
N PRO A 434 -13.20 14.67 10.31
CA PRO A 434 -12.50 13.68 11.13
C PRO A 434 -13.49 12.77 11.86
N LYS A 435 -13.27 11.46 11.80
CA LYS A 435 -14.08 10.46 12.50
C LYS A 435 -13.60 10.31 13.95
N ASP A 436 -14.39 9.66 14.80
CA ASP A 436 -13.99 9.42 16.18
C ASP A 436 -12.63 8.67 16.25
N SER A 437 -12.36 7.76 15.33
CA SER A 437 -11.06 7.07 15.21
C SER A 437 -9.89 8.02 14.93
N ALA A 438 -10.09 9.11 14.19
CA ALA A 438 -9.05 10.11 13.94
C ALA A 438 -8.68 10.84 15.23
N HIS A 439 -9.66 11.23 16.02
CA HIS A 439 -9.43 11.87 17.30
C HIS A 439 -8.78 10.94 18.32
N TRP A 440 -9.19 9.68 18.33
CA TRP A 440 -8.56 8.65 19.15
C TRP A 440 -7.10 8.41 18.73
N TYR A 441 -6.82 8.26 17.44
CA TYR A 441 -5.48 8.06 16.91
C TYR A 441 -4.56 9.26 17.18
N SER A 442 -5.08 10.48 17.08
CA SER A 442 -4.40 11.71 17.51
C SER A 442 -3.99 11.64 18.99
N GLY A 443 -4.81 11.05 19.86
CA GLY A 443 -4.47 10.76 21.26
C GLY A 443 -3.34 9.77 21.41
N VAL A 444 -3.34 8.70 20.60
CA VAL A 444 -2.26 7.69 20.58
C VAL A 444 -0.93 8.34 20.19
N ILE A 445 -0.92 9.17 19.15
CA ILE A 445 0.27 9.91 18.69
C ILE A 445 0.81 10.80 19.81
N ARG A 446 -0.03 11.66 20.40
CA ARG A 446 0.38 12.58 21.46
C ARG A 446 0.90 11.87 22.71
N SER A 447 0.36 10.70 23.04
CA SER A 447 0.78 9.91 24.20
C SER A 447 1.94 8.95 23.87
N HIS A 448 2.40 8.91 22.62
CA HIS A 448 3.42 7.96 22.13
C HIS A 448 3.05 6.51 22.47
N GLY A 449 1.77 6.14 22.20
CA GLY A 449 1.21 4.82 22.44
C GLY A 449 0.62 4.57 23.82
N ARG A 450 0.89 5.40 24.83
CA ARG A 450 0.43 5.12 26.21
C ARG A 450 -1.08 5.03 26.36
N SER A 451 -1.82 5.82 25.60
CA SER A 451 -3.30 5.80 25.65
C SER A 451 -3.93 4.51 25.10
N LEU A 452 -3.16 3.60 24.51
CA LEU A 452 -3.64 2.26 24.17
C LEU A 452 -4.10 1.45 25.41
N ALA A 453 -3.59 1.76 26.59
CA ALA A 453 -4.02 1.15 27.85
C ALA A 453 -5.38 1.68 28.35
N GLU A 454 -5.84 2.82 27.86
CA GLU A 454 -7.07 3.44 28.30
C GLU A 454 -8.29 2.73 27.67
N PRO A 455 -9.47 2.75 28.35
CA PRO A 455 -10.70 2.28 27.72
C PRO A 455 -10.99 3.02 26.40
N LEU A 456 -11.64 2.33 25.45
CA LEU A 456 -12.14 3.01 24.25
C LEU A 456 -13.25 3.99 24.62
N PRO A 457 -13.33 5.16 23.94
CA PRO A 457 -14.31 6.20 24.19
C PRO A 457 -15.75 5.76 23.86
#